data_fb1831c042fe0ee761041ea87d9ea46b
#
_entry.id   fb1831c042fe0ee761041ea87d9ea46b
#
_cell.length_a   1.000
_cell.length_b   1.000
_cell.length_c   1.000
_cell.angle_alpha   90.00
_cell.angle_beta   90.00
_cell.angle_gamma   90.00
#
_symmetry.space_group_name_H-M   'P 1'
#
loop_
_entity.id
_entity.type
_entity.pdbx_description
1 polymer ?
#
loop_
_entity_poly.entity_id
_entity_poly.type
_entity_poly.pdbx_seq_one_letter_code
_entity_poly.pdbx_strand_id
1 'polypeptide(L)'
;MTALVLHTRICGLFGIHYPIVQTGMGWVSGARLTAATSDAGGFGILAAATMTLAQLEEAIRSVKERTGQPFGVNVRADQPDVGRVAELVIRSGVKLASFAGPPSRDLIRRFKDAGVLTMPTVGAPRHAEKMAEWGVDAVIAQGHEGGGHTGPIPTSLLLPAVCDTVDIPVLGAGGFNSGRGLVAALAYGASGIAMGTRFLLTKESTVPESVKAAYLRAKLTDTVVTRSVDGDPQRVIRTPVIDRLERASAVTRFPRALMSALAFRKLTGTSLTDLVREGLAMRKSRELTWAQLAMAANAPMLTKASMVDGRQEVGILPAGQVVGLIDELPTVRDVLESIMREAEETLGRLSGGSTSADAGRSGEQARADPSRRDEAVQTQTPSVARPGPQEG
;
A
#
# COMPACT_ATOMS: atom_id res chain seq x y z
N MET A 1 34.50 13.12 1.16
CA MET A 1 33.59 12.76 0.07
C MET A 1 32.25 13.44 0.37
N THR A 2 31.81 14.37 -0.47
CA THR A 2 30.51 15.03 -0.30
C THR A 2 29.44 13.95 -0.46
N ALA A 3 28.59 13.79 0.55
CA ALA A 3 27.47 12.83 0.50
C ALA A 3 26.66 13.07 -0.78
N LEU A 4 26.42 12.02 -1.54
CA LEU A 4 25.59 12.10 -2.75
C LEU A 4 24.15 12.31 -2.29
N VAL A 5 23.66 13.53 -2.33
CA VAL A 5 22.27 13.82 -1.98
C VAL A 5 21.40 13.37 -3.14
N LEU A 6 20.64 12.29 -2.95
CA LEU A 6 19.65 11.78 -3.90
C LEU A 6 18.44 12.72 -3.96
N HIS A 7 18.59 13.86 -4.65
CA HIS A 7 17.53 14.83 -4.85
C HIS A 7 16.96 14.69 -6.26
N THR A 8 15.73 14.16 -6.36
CA THR A 8 15.06 13.88 -7.63
C THR A 8 13.97 14.91 -7.94
N ARG A 9 13.35 14.84 -9.13
CA ARG A 9 12.23 15.73 -9.54
C ARG A 9 11.09 15.76 -8.51
N ILE A 10 10.80 14.61 -7.85
CA ILE A 10 9.72 14.54 -6.87
C ILE A 10 10.04 15.33 -5.60
N CYS A 11 11.32 15.41 -5.22
CA CYS A 11 11.73 16.18 -4.05
C CYS A 11 11.41 17.66 -4.23
N GLY A 12 11.78 18.24 -5.39
CA GLY A 12 11.44 19.63 -5.71
C GLY A 12 9.93 19.88 -5.84
N LEU A 13 9.20 18.95 -6.47
CA LEU A 13 7.76 19.09 -6.68
C LEU A 13 6.98 19.06 -5.35
N PHE A 14 7.35 18.17 -4.43
CA PHE A 14 6.63 18.01 -3.15
C PHE A 14 7.21 18.89 -2.03
N GLY A 15 8.43 19.40 -2.18
CA GLY A 15 9.13 20.15 -1.13
C GLY A 15 9.67 19.25 -0.03
N ILE A 16 10.26 18.11 -0.38
CA ILE A 16 10.79 17.09 0.55
C ILE A 16 12.27 16.81 0.33
N HIS A 17 12.95 16.27 1.35
CA HIS A 17 14.38 15.95 1.28
C HIS A 17 14.65 14.62 0.58
N TYR A 18 13.84 13.59 0.86
CA TYR A 18 14.05 12.22 0.42
C TYR A 18 12.97 11.80 -0.58
N PRO A 19 13.31 11.13 -1.70
CA PRO A 19 12.35 10.71 -2.71
C PRO A 19 11.55 9.49 -2.25
N ILE A 20 10.98 9.58 -1.04
CA ILE A 20 10.28 8.49 -0.36
C ILE A 20 8.91 8.97 0.12
N VAL A 21 7.87 8.24 -0.30
CA VAL A 21 6.47 8.54 0.02
C VAL A 21 5.87 7.43 0.88
N GLN A 22 5.23 7.80 1.98
CA GLN A 22 4.33 6.92 2.74
C GLN A 22 2.93 7.03 2.12
N THR A 23 2.43 5.92 1.56
CA THR A 23 1.13 5.90 0.88
C THR A 23 -0.05 6.02 1.84
N GLY A 24 -1.19 6.52 1.34
CA GLY A 24 -2.45 6.50 2.09
C GLY A 24 -2.99 5.09 2.25
N MET A 25 -2.91 4.53 3.45
CA MET A 25 -3.44 3.22 3.80
C MET A 25 -4.66 3.39 4.71
N GLY A 26 -5.83 2.93 4.28
CA GLY A 26 -7.04 2.98 5.10
C GLY A 26 -6.85 2.34 6.46
N TRP A 27 -7.32 2.98 7.53
CA TRP A 27 -7.18 2.60 8.94
C TRP A 27 -5.76 2.62 9.51
N VAL A 28 -4.72 2.93 8.70
CA VAL A 28 -3.31 2.92 9.12
C VAL A 28 -2.69 4.31 9.04
N SER A 29 -2.85 5.00 7.90
CA SER A 29 -2.23 6.31 7.64
C SER A 29 -3.00 7.44 8.29
N GLY A 30 -2.93 7.50 9.62
CA GLY A 30 -3.49 8.59 10.44
C GLY A 30 -2.51 9.75 10.61
N ALA A 31 -2.93 10.77 11.37
CA ALA A 31 -2.18 12.02 11.54
C ALA A 31 -0.77 11.80 12.10
N ARG A 32 -0.60 10.88 13.07
CA ARG A 32 0.69 10.60 13.69
C ARG A 32 1.73 10.07 12.68
N LEU A 33 1.34 9.07 11.88
CA LEU A 33 2.22 8.47 10.88
C LEU A 33 2.53 9.45 9.75
N THR A 34 1.52 10.18 9.26
CA THR A 34 1.65 11.18 8.21
C THR A 34 2.62 12.28 8.61
N ALA A 35 2.43 12.88 9.78
CA ALA A 35 3.29 13.94 10.29
C ALA A 35 4.72 13.47 10.53
N ALA A 36 4.92 12.30 11.14
CA ALA A 36 6.24 11.74 11.39
C ALA A 36 7.02 11.49 10.08
N THR A 37 6.34 11.06 9.01
CA THR A 37 6.97 10.86 7.70
C THR A 37 7.41 12.19 7.10
N SER A 38 6.56 13.21 7.16
CA SER A 38 6.89 14.55 6.65
C SER A 38 8.03 15.18 7.43
N ASP A 39 8.04 15.09 8.75
CA ASP A 39 9.12 15.60 9.61
C ASP A 39 10.45 14.88 9.42
N ALA A 40 10.42 13.61 9.06
CA ALA A 40 11.62 12.84 8.79
C ALA A 40 12.20 13.10 7.38
N GLY A 41 11.61 14.00 6.60
CA GLY A 41 12.09 14.43 5.27
C GLY A 41 11.50 13.66 4.08
N GLY A 42 10.58 12.72 4.32
CA GLY A 42 9.77 12.08 3.29
C GLY A 42 8.45 12.82 3.03
N PHE A 43 7.52 12.17 2.32
CA PHE A 43 6.19 12.71 2.09
C PHE A 43 5.10 11.81 2.69
N GLY A 44 4.46 12.28 3.75
CA GLY A 44 3.35 11.58 4.39
C GLY A 44 2.02 11.79 3.69
N ILE A 45 1.20 10.74 3.54
CA ILE A 45 -0.15 10.82 2.97
C ILE A 45 -1.18 10.29 3.96
N LEU A 46 -2.09 11.18 4.38
CA LEU A 46 -3.23 10.86 5.24
C LEU A 46 -4.30 10.08 4.44
N ALA A 47 -4.88 9.02 5.00
CA ALA A 47 -5.90 8.22 4.32
C ALA A 47 -7.31 8.69 4.66
N ALA A 48 -7.99 9.38 3.75
CA ALA A 48 -9.35 9.89 3.97
C ALA A 48 -10.46 8.84 3.76
N ALA A 49 -10.21 7.79 2.98
CA ALA A 49 -11.23 6.83 2.53
C ALA A 49 -12.02 6.12 3.65
N THR A 50 -11.49 6.11 4.87
CA THR A 50 -12.09 5.43 6.03
C THR A 50 -12.54 6.42 7.12
N MET A 51 -12.59 7.71 6.80
CA MET A 51 -12.94 8.81 7.70
C MET A 51 -14.23 9.50 7.27
N THR A 52 -15.04 9.93 8.22
CA THR A 52 -16.08 10.93 7.97
C THR A 52 -15.44 12.29 7.70
N LEU A 53 -16.19 13.23 7.11
CA LEU A 53 -15.67 14.60 6.87
C LEU A 53 -15.15 15.27 8.14
N ALA A 54 -15.86 15.13 9.26
CA ALA A 54 -15.43 15.69 10.54
C ALA A 54 -14.13 15.04 11.06
N GLN A 55 -13.99 13.71 10.91
CA GLN A 55 -12.77 13.00 11.26
C GLN A 55 -11.60 13.40 10.35
N LEU A 56 -11.84 13.59 9.07
CA LEU A 56 -10.82 14.04 8.13
C LEU A 56 -10.36 15.47 8.47
N GLU A 57 -11.27 16.38 8.76
CA GLU A 57 -10.96 17.75 9.16
C GLU A 57 -10.09 17.78 10.43
N GLU A 58 -10.47 16.99 11.43
CA GLU A 58 -9.69 16.81 12.66
C GLU A 58 -8.31 16.20 12.40
N ALA A 59 -8.24 15.18 11.56
CA ALA A 59 -6.98 14.53 11.22
C ALA A 59 -6.04 15.48 10.47
N ILE A 60 -6.54 16.27 9.51
CA ILE A 60 -5.75 17.30 8.82
C ILE A 60 -5.24 18.35 9.81
N ARG A 61 -6.09 18.81 10.74
CA ARG A 61 -5.69 19.74 11.80
C ARG A 61 -4.57 19.14 12.65
N SER A 62 -4.77 17.90 13.11
CA SER A 62 -3.77 17.18 13.91
C SER A 62 -2.43 16.97 13.19
N VAL A 63 -2.41 16.76 11.85
CA VAL A 63 -1.17 16.75 11.09
C VAL A 63 -0.49 18.11 11.16
N LYS A 64 -1.22 19.19 10.91
CA LYS A 64 -0.68 20.57 10.91
C LYS A 64 -0.16 21.02 12.28
N GLU A 65 -0.77 20.56 13.37
CA GLU A 65 -0.30 20.82 14.73
C GLU A 65 1.02 20.08 15.04
N ARG A 66 1.27 18.95 14.37
CA ARG A 66 2.44 18.09 14.59
C ARG A 66 3.61 18.45 13.71
N THR A 67 3.36 19.02 12.52
CA THR A 67 4.41 19.33 11.55
C THR A 67 4.07 20.55 10.72
N GLY A 68 5.10 21.37 10.42
CA GLY A 68 5.03 22.42 9.40
C GLY A 68 5.39 21.94 7.99
N GLN A 69 5.74 20.65 7.83
CA GLN A 69 6.17 20.11 6.56
C GLN A 69 4.98 19.77 5.63
N PRO A 70 5.19 19.73 4.29
CA PRO A 70 4.15 19.38 3.35
C PRO A 70 3.69 17.93 3.51
N PHE A 71 2.40 17.71 3.32
CA PHE A 71 1.79 16.38 3.34
C PHE A 71 0.65 16.28 2.32
N GLY A 72 0.22 15.06 2.03
CA GLY A 72 -0.89 14.76 1.12
C GLY A 72 -2.10 14.14 1.81
N VAL A 73 -3.20 14.08 1.08
CA VAL A 73 -4.42 13.34 1.46
C VAL A 73 -4.77 12.34 0.36
N ASN A 74 -4.99 11.09 0.73
CA ASN A 74 -5.48 10.08 -0.19
C ASN A 74 -7.01 10.11 -0.23
N VAL A 75 -7.57 10.43 -1.39
CA VAL A 75 -9.00 10.58 -1.64
C VAL A 75 -9.52 9.34 -2.38
N ARG A 76 -10.61 8.78 -1.91
CA ARG A 76 -11.33 7.75 -2.64
C ARG A 76 -12.19 8.40 -3.72
N ALA A 77 -11.80 8.24 -4.99
CA ALA A 77 -12.39 8.97 -6.11
C ALA A 77 -13.83 8.56 -6.46
N ASP A 78 -14.25 7.34 -6.09
CA ASP A 78 -15.57 6.78 -6.37
C ASP A 78 -16.58 6.91 -5.21
N GLN A 79 -16.21 7.61 -4.12
CA GLN A 79 -17.15 7.84 -3.02
C GLN A 79 -18.17 8.95 -3.34
N PRO A 80 -19.42 8.84 -2.88
CA PRO A 80 -20.50 9.78 -3.23
C PRO A 80 -20.23 11.22 -2.81
N ASP A 81 -19.57 11.41 -1.69
CA ASP A 81 -19.25 12.73 -1.13
C ASP A 81 -17.86 13.25 -1.54
N VAL A 82 -17.24 12.66 -2.57
CA VAL A 82 -15.90 13.06 -3.05
C VAL A 82 -15.79 14.57 -3.31
N GLY A 83 -16.86 15.20 -3.76
CA GLY A 83 -16.91 16.67 -3.96
C GLY A 83 -16.71 17.45 -2.67
N ARG A 84 -17.28 17.01 -1.55
CA ARG A 84 -17.14 17.62 -0.22
C ARG A 84 -15.75 17.34 0.38
N VAL A 85 -15.24 16.14 0.17
CA VAL A 85 -13.86 15.77 0.57
C VAL A 85 -12.85 16.63 -0.19
N ALA A 86 -13.02 16.80 -1.51
CA ALA A 86 -12.16 17.66 -2.32
C ALA A 86 -12.19 19.12 -1.83
N GLU A 87 -13.36 19.65 -1.52
CA GLU A 87 -13.50 20.99 -0.97
C GLU A 87 -12.78 21.15 0.38
N LEU A 88 -12.92 20.18 1.28
CA LEU A 88 -12.21 20.16 2.56
C LEU A 88 -10.70 20.15 2.36
N VAL A 89 -10.18 19.27 1.49
CA VAL A 89 -8.75 19.14 1.19
C VAL A 89 -8.20 20.47 0.63
N ILE A 90 -8.92 21.08 -0.33
CA ILE A 90 -8.54 22.37 -0.95
C ILE A 90 -8.51 23.50 0.08
N ARG A 91 -9.61 23.71 0.83
CA ARG A 91 -9.67 24.80 1.82
C ARG A 91 -8.68 24.62 2.98
N SER A 92 -8.27 23.36 3.22
CA SER A 92 -7.26 23.08 4.23
C SER A 92 -5.82 23.35 3.75
N GLY A 93 -5.59 23.73 2.50
CA GLY A 93 -4.25 24.02 1.98
C GLY A 93 -3.29 22.81 2.03
N VAL A 94 -3.82 21.61 1.79
CA VAL A 94 -3.03 20.37 1.69
C VAL A 94 -2.21 20.41 0.40
N LYS A 95 -0.97 19.96 0.42
CA LYS A 95 -0.05 20.07 -0.73
C LYS A 95 -0.46 19.20 -1.91
N LEU A 96 -1.02 18.00 -1.66
CA LEU A 96 -1.25 16.98 -2.68
C LEU A 96 -2.49 16.14 -2.38
N ALA A 97 -3.29 15.86 -3.41
CA ALA A 97 -4.32 14.83 -3.42
C ALA A 97 -3.82 13.59 -4.17
N SER A 98 -3.68 12.45 -3.47
CA SER A 98 -3.51 11.15 -4.11
C SER A 98 -4.85 10.43 -4.21
N PHE A 99 -4.97 9.42 -5.09
CA PHE A 99 -6.26 8.81 -5.36
C PHE A 99 -6.23 7.29 -5.16
N ALA A 100 -7.18 6.79 -4.37
CA ALA A 100 -7.59 5.39 -4.36
C ALA A 100 -8.70 5.21 -5.40
N GLY A 101 -8.43 4.40 -6.42
CA GLY A 101 -9.27 4.28 -7.60
C GLY A 101 -9.06 5.41 -8.63
N PRO A 102 -9.58 5.25 -9.86
CA PRO A 102 -9.38 6.20 -10.94
C PRO A 102 -10.18 7.49 -10.70
N PRO A 103 -9.53 8.67 -10.59
CA PRO A 103 -10.23 9.95 -10.50
C PRO A 103 -10.91 10.32 -11.82
N SER A 104 -11.92 11.20 -11.77
CA SER A 104 -12.47 11.82 -12.96
C SER A 104 -11.59 13.00 -13.41
N ARG A 105 -11.67 13.35 -14.71
CA ARG A 105 -10.97 14.53 -15.26
C ARG A 105 -11.37 15.81 -14.55
N ASP A 106 -12.66 15.95 -14.20
CA ASP A 106 -13.18 17.14 -13.50
C ASP A 106 -12.64 17.23 -12.07
N LEU A 107 -12.47 16.11 -11.38
CA LEU A 107 -11.89 16.09 -10.04
C LEU A 107 -10.41 16.51 -10.08
N ILE A 108 -9.63 16.01 -11.05
CA ILE A 108 -8.25 16.44 -11.27
C ILE A 108 -8.19 17.93 -11.52
N ARG A 109 -8.99 18.46 -12.48
CA ARG A 109 -9.04 19.86 -12.79
C ARG A 109 -9.35 20.72 -11.57
N ARG A 110 -10.35 20.34 -10.76
CA ARG A 110 -10.73 21.05 -9.54
C ARG A 110 -9.57 21.20 -8.55
N PHE A 111 -8.77 20.16 -8.34
CA PHE A 111 -7.60 20.25 -7.47
C PHE A 111 -6.51 21.14 -8.07
N LYS A 112 -6.25 21.00 -9.36
CA LYS A 112 -5.25 21.83 -10.07
C LYS A 112 -5.59 23.30 -10.07
N ASP A 113 -6.85 23.66 -10.36
CA ASP A 113 -7.32 25.06 -10.34
C ASP A 113 -7.17 25.68 -8.95
N ALA A 114 -7.15 24.86 -7.89
CA ALA A 114 -6.92 25.28 -6.51
C ALA A 114 -5.43 25.21 -6.08
N GLY A 115 -4.51 24.87 -6.99
CA GLY A 115 -3.08 24.77 -6.69
C GLY A 115 -2.68 23.52 -5.86
N VAL A 116 -3.56 22.53 -5.76
CA VAL A 116 -3.29 21.24 -5.09
C VAL A 116 -2.75 20.25 -6.12
N LEU A 117 -1.57 19.69 -5.87
CA LEU A 117 -0.97 18.68 -6.72
C LEU A 117 -1.81 17.40 -6.75
N THR A 118 -1.75 16.67 -7.86
CA THR A 118 -2.54 15.45 -8.08
C THR A 118 -1.65 14.26 -8.42
N MET A 119 -1.87 13.12 -7.76
CA MET A 119 -1.06 11.91 -7.92
C MET A 119 -1.92 10.65 -7.82
N PRO A 120 -2.47 10.13 -8.91
CA PRO A 120 -3.17 8.84 -8.94
C PRO A 120 -2.20 7.64 -8.93
N THR A 121 -2.72 6.50 -8.47
CA THR A 121 -2.04 5.21 -8.59
C THR A 121 -2.46 4.53 -9.90
N VAL A 122 -1.49 3.99 -10.63
CA VAL A 122 -1.69 3.31 -11.92
C VAL A 122 -1.11 1.89 -11.89
N GLY A 123 -1.76 0.97 -12.60
CA GLY A 123 -1.32 -0.44 -12.71
C GLY A 123 -1.04 -0.86 -14.16
N ALA A 124 -0.96 0.08 -15.12
CA ALA A 124 -0.60 -0.16 -16.51
C ALA A 124 -0.10 1.14 -17.19
N PRO A 125 0.78 1.06 -18.22
CA PRO A 125 1.27 2.24 -18.95
C PRO A 125 0.14 3.10 -19.52
N ARG A 126 -0.86 2.51 -20.17
CA ARG A 126 -2.05 3.23 -20.69
C ARG A 126 -2.82 4.04 -19.64
N HIS A 127 -2.77 3.61 -18.36
CA HIS A 127 -3.40 4.38 -17.28
C HIS A 127 -2.57 5.62 -16.94
N ALA A 128 -1.23 5.51 -16.97
CA ALA A 128 -0.34 6.65 -16.76
C ALA A 128 -0.47 7.67 -17.88
N GLU A 129 -0.48 7.23 -19.15
CA GLU A 129 -0.70 8.07 -20.32
C GLU A 129 -2.00 8.88 -20.20
N LYS A 130 -3.10 8.20 -19.93
CA LYS A 130 -4.40 8.85 -19.71
C LYS A 130 -4.38 9.87 -18.57
N MET A 131 -3.71 9.56 -17.45
CA MET A 131 -3.60 10.50 -16.33
C MET A 131 -2.72 11.71 -16.71
N ALA A 132 -1.62 11.49 -17.41
CA ALA A 132 -0.77 12.57 -17.92
C ALA A 132 -1.51 13.49 -18.89
N GLU A 133 -2.31 12.95 -19.83
CA GLU A 133 -3.20 13.72 -20.72
C GLU A 133 -4.23 14.57 -19.94
N TRP A 134 -4.67 14.10 -18.80
CA TRP A 134 -5.58 14.84 -17.91
C TRP A 134 -4.84 15.86 -17.05
N GLY A 135 -3.50 15.90 -17.14
CA GLY A 135 -2.63 16.90 -16.56
C GLY A 135 -2.34 16.65 -15.08
N VAL A 136 -2.28 15.40 -14.61
CA VAL A 136 -1.79 15.11 -13.24
C VAL A 136 -0.32 15.48 -13.10
N ASP A 137 0.11 15.74 -11.87
CA ASP A 137 1.46 16.25 -11.59
C ASP A 137 2.48 15.13 -11.38
N ALA A 138 2.03 13.94 -10.96
CA ALA A 138 2.84 12.74 -10.80
C ALA A 138 1.93 11.49 -10.83
N VAL A 139 2.52 10.29 -10.92
CA VAL A 139 1.80 9.01 -10.77
C VAL A 139 2.57 8.05 -9.86
N ILE A 140 1.83 7.15 -9.19
CA ILE A 140 2.41 5.98 -8.51
C ILE A 140 2.18 4.76 -9.40
N ALA A 141 3.25 4.13 -9.89
CA ALA A 141 3.18 2.84 -10.59
C ALA A 141 3.26 1.71 -9.56
N GLN A 142 2.11 1.11 -9.26
CA GLN A 142 2.02 0.02 -8.27
C GLN A 142 2.03 -1.34 -8.95
N GLY A 143 3.11 -2.09 -8.75
CA GLY A 143 3.26 -3.45 -9.25
C GLY A 143 2.52 -4.50 -8.41
N HIS A 144 2.54 -5.73 -8.93
CA HIS A 144 1.83 -6.89 -8.37
C HIS A 144 2.19 -7.20 -6.91
N GLU A 145 3.41 -6.90 -6.47
CA GLU A 145 3.92 -7.14 -5.12
C GLU A 145 3.30 -6.21 -4.06
N GLY A 146 2.55 -5.19 -4.49
CA GLY A 146 1.86 -4.24 -3.62
C GLY A 146 0.81 -4.91 -2.73
N GLY A 147 0.63 -4.39 -1.51
CA GLY A 147 -0.40 -4.81 -0.57
C GLY A 147 -1.76 -4.15 -0.83
N GLY A 148 -2.84 -4.78 -0.39
CA GLY A 148 -4.19 -4.35 -0.71
C GLY A 148 -4.50 -4.58 -2.19
N HIS A 149 -5.35 -3.74 -2.79
CA HIS A 149 -5.68 -3.85 -4.20
C HIS A 149 -4.44 -3.75 -5.08
N THR A 150 -4.24 -4.71 -5.99
CA THR A 150 -3.06 -4.78 -6.83
C THR A 150 -3.37 -5.29 -8.24
N GLY A 151 -2.55 -4.86 -9.21
CA GLY A 151 -2.63 -5.33 -10.59
C GLY A 151 -1.85 -6.63 -10.82
N PRO A 152 -1.89 -7.19 -12.03
CA PRO A 152 -1.20 -8.42 -12.36
C PRO A 152 0.27 -8.24 -12.80
N ILE A 153 0.73 -7.00 -13.07
CA ILE A 153 2.05 -6.74 -13.64
C ILE A 153 3.08 -6.57 -12.52
N PRO A 154 4.18 -7.36 -12.50
CA PRO A 154 5.27 -7.18 -11.55
C PRO A 154 5.90 -5.79 -11.63
N THR A 155 6.39 -5.29 -10.50
CA THR A 155 6.99 -3.94 -10.39
C THR A 155 8.17 -3.76 -11.34
N SER A 156 9.01 -4.77 -11.51
CA SER A 156 10.19 -4.74 -12.39
C SER A 156 9.84 -4.59 -13.89
N LEU A 157 8.62 -4.92 -14.29
CA LEU A 157 8.14 -4.74 -15.67
C LEU A 157 7.27 -3.49 -15.80
N LEU A 158 6.42 -3.23 -14.79
CA LEU A 158 5.50 -2.10 -14.82
C LEU A 158 6.22 -0.76 -14.74
N LEU A 159 7.18 -0.66 -13.82
CA LEU A 159 7.81 0.62 -13.51
C LEU A 159 8.57 1.22 -14.71
N PRO A 160 9.52 0.50 -15.36
CA PRO A 160 10.19 1.03 -16.55
C PRO A 160 9.20 1.34 -17.68
N ALA A 161 8.23 0.44 -17.93
CA ALA A 161 7.23 0.68 -18.98
C ALA A 161 6.37 1.93 -18.74
N VAL A 162 6.05 2.26 -17.48
CA VAL A 162 5.35 3.52 -17.15
C VAL A 162 6.29 4.71 -17.30
N CYS A 163 7.53 4.62 -16.84
CA CYS A 163 8.53 5.70 -16.97
C CYS A 163 8.80 6.05 -18.44
N ASP A 164 8.82 5.05 -19.34
CA ASP A 164 9.02 5.26 -20.78
C ASP A 164 7.78 5.88 -21.48
N THR A 165 6.61 5.81 -20.83
CA THR A 165 5.34 6.25 -21.44
C THR A 165 5.02 7.72 -21.12
N VAL A 166 5.50 8.27 -19.98
CA VAL A 166 5.12 9.60 -19.51
C VAL A 166 6.32 10.44 -19.07
N ASP A 167 6.25 11.76 -19.30
CA ASP A 167 7.30 12.71 -18.90
C ASP A 167 7.11 13.24 -17.45
N ILE A 168 5.96 12.99 -16.83
CA ILE A 168 5.69 13.40 -15.44
C ILE A 168 6.43 12.49 -14.45
N PRO A 169 6.76 12.96 -13.23
CA PRO A 169 7.40 12.13 -12.22
C PRO A 169 6.61 10.85 -11.90
N VAL A 170 7.31 9.72 -11.89
CA VAL A 170 6.76 8.40 -11.53
C VAL A 170 7.37 7.93 -10.23
N LEU A 171 6.55 7.45 -9.30
CA LEU A 171 6.98 6.76 -8.08
C LEU A 171 6.75 5.26 -8.23
N GLY A 172 7.76 4.44 -7.93
CA GLY A 172 7.60 3.00 -7.88
C GLY A 172 6.93 2.55 -6.58
N ALA A 173 5.94 1.67 -6.64
CA ALA A 173 5.29 1.06 -5.47
C ALA A 173 5.14 -0.45 -5.64
N GLY A 174 5.19 -1.19 -4.53
CA GLY A 174 5.18 -2.66 -4.52
C GLY A 174 6.59 -3.25 -4.47
N GLY A 175 6.91 -3.96 -3.38
CA GLY A 175 8.19 -4.63 -3.19
C GLY A 175 9.33 -3.77 -2.61
N PHE A 176 9.11 -2.49 -2.34
CA PHE A 176 10.16 -1.58 -1.83
C PHE A 176 10.18 -1.50 -0.30
N ASN A 177 11.39 -1.58 0.31
CA ASN A 177 11.63 -1.41 1.75
C ASN A 177 13.07 -1.00 2.09
N SER A 178 13.96 -0.81 1.10
CA SER A 178 15.40 -0.67 1.30
C SER A 178 16.02 0.34 0.34
N GLY A 179 17.24 0.77 0.61
CA GLY A 179 18.00 1.68 -0.26
C GLY A 179 18.35 1.03 -1.60
N ARG A 180 18.63 -0.27 -1.63
CA ARG A 180 18.80 -1.01 -2.89
C ARG A 180 17.54 -0.96 -3.75
N GLY A 181 16.36 -1.07 -3.11
CA GLY A 181 15.09 -0.91 -3.81
C GLY A 181 14.91 0.50 -4.38
N LEU A 182 15.29 1.54 -3.63
CA LEU A 182 15.26 2.92 -4.14
C LEU A 182 16.19 3.07 -5.37
N VAL A 183 17.42 2.59 -5.29
CA VAL A 183 18.38 2.65 -6.42
C VAL A 183 17.84 1.89 -7.64
N ALA A 184 17.25 0.72 -7.46
CA ALA A 184 16.63 -0.03 -8.54
C ALA A 184 15.47 0.74 -9.17
N ALA A 185 14.60 1.37 -8.38
CA ALA A 185 13.51 2.21 -8.90
C ALA A 185 14.04 3.40 -9.72
N LEU A 186 15.09 4.07 -9.24
CA LEU A 186 15.73 5.17 -9.97
C LEU A 186 16.37 4.67 -11.30
N ALA A 187 16.98 3.49 -11.29
CA ALA A 187 17.53 2.87 -12.49
C ALA A 187 16.45 2.50 -13.53
N TYR A 188 15.21 2.22 -13.07
CA TYR A 188 14.05 2.05 -13.95
C TYR A 188 13.45 3.38 -14.46
N GLY A 189 14.03 4.53 -14.12
CA GLY A 189 13.56 5.85 -14.55
C GLY A 189 12.58 6.52 -13.56
N ALA A 190 12.26 5.89 -12.42
CA ALA A 190 11.40 6.50 -11.42
C ALA A 190 12.05 7.72 -10.74
N SER A 191 11.23 8.59 -10.20
CA SER A 191 11.68 9.74 -9.40
C SER A 191 11.74 9.45 -7.89
N GLY A 192 11.39 8.24 -7.46
CA GLY A 192 11.40 7.81 -6.07
C GLY A 192 10.52 6.58 -5.84
N ILE A 193 10.28 6.26 -4.57
CA ILE A 193 9.47 5.10 -4.16
C ILE A 193 8.32 5.49 -3.24
N ALA A 194 7.23 4.72 -3.33
CA ALA A 194 6.09 4.83 -2.45
C ALA A 194 5.87 3.50 -1.71
N MET A 195 5.79 3.54 -0.39
CA MET A 195 5.74 2.34 0.45
C MET A 195 4.52 2.36 1.37
N GLY A 196 3.90 1.19 1.56
CA GLY A 196 2.82 0.97 2.54
C GLY A 196 3.31 0.12 3.71
N THR A 197 3.52 -1.17 3.48
CA THR A 197 3.84 -2.17 4.51
C THR A 197 5.04 -1.80 5.37
N ARG A 198 6.10 -1.20 4.81
CA ARG A 198 7.25 -0.72 5.58
C ARG A 198 6.84 0.33 6.61
N PHE A 199 6.00 1.29 6.22
CA PHE A 199 5.52 2.33 7.14
C PHE A 199 4.46 1.83 8.14
N LEU A 200 3.63 0.83 7.76
CA LEU A 200 2.74 0.14 8.70
C LEU A 200 3.55 -0.47 9.86
N LEU A 201 4.74 -0.99 9.57
CA LEU A 201 5.64 -1.60 10.54
C LEU A 201 6.65 -0.58 11.10
N THR A 202 6.13 0.50 11.66
CA THR A 202 6.90 1.52 12.40
C THR A 202 6.27 1.80 13.76
N LYS A 203 7.02 2.47 14.64
CA LYS A 203 6.56 2.87 15.98
C LYS A 203 5.44 3.91 15.92
N GLU A 204 5.39 4.73 14.88
CA GLU A 204 4.39 5.79 14.70
C GLU A 204 3.07 5.28 14.13
N SER A 205 3.05 4.11 13.51
CA SER A 205 1.82 3.44 13.11
C SER A 205 0.99 3.06 14.34
N THR A 206 -0.31 3.37 14.30
CA THR A 206 -1.26 3.09 15.39
C THR A 206 -1.88 1.68 15.32
N VAL A 207 -1.44 0.87 14.37
CA VAL A 207 -1.85 -0.54 14.26
C VAL A 207 -1.47 -1.28 15.55
N PRO A 208 -2.37 -2.09 16.14
CA PRO A 208 -2.11 -2.82 17.37
C PRO A 208 -0.84 -3.67 17.31
N GLU A 209 -0.07 -3.72 18.39
CA GLU A 209 1.21 -4.45 18.45
C GLU A 209 1.03 -5.96 18.15
N SER A 210 -0.08 -6.56 18.58
CA SER A 210 -0.41 -7.96 18.25
C SER A 210 -0.54 -8.19 16.74
N VAL A 211 -1.06 -7.21 16.01
CA VAL A 211 -1.19 -7.24 14.55
C VAL A 211 0.17 -7.03 13.89
N LYS A 212 0.95 -6.03 14.32
CA LYS A 212 2.34 -5.83 13.84
C LYS A 212 3.17 -7.10 14.02
N ALA A 213 3.04 -7.77 15.18
CA ALA A 213 3.72 -9.03 15.43
C ALA A 213 3.33 -10.16 14.44
N ALA A 214 2.08 -10.17 13.94
CA ALA A 214 1.68 -11.11 12.89
C ALA A 214 2.36 -10.80 11.54
N TYR A 215 2.51 -9.51 11.20
CA TYR A 215 3.25 -9.10 10.01
C TYR A 215 4.74 -9.47 10.10
N LEU A 216 5.39 -9.25 11.26
CA LEU A 216 6.82 -9.57 11.46
C LEU A 216 7.13 -11.07 11.39
N ARG A 217 6.13 -11.93 11.61
CA ARG A 217 6.30 -13.39 11.45
C ARG A 217 6.08 -13.87 10.02
N ALA A 218 5.49 -13.04 9.16
CA ALA A 218 5.18 -13.43 7.79
C ALA A 218 6.44 -13.55 6.93
N LYS A 219 6.48 -14.54 6.07
CA LYS A 219 7.54 -14.78 5.09
C LYS A 219 7.14 -14.24 3.71
N LEU A 220 8.09 -14.17 2.79
CA LEU A 220 7.86 -13.74 1.39
C LEU A 220 6.75 -14.53 0.69
N THR A 221 6.56 -15.80 1.05
CA THR A 221 5.57 -16.71 0.46
C THR A 221 4.22 -16.71 1.17
N ASP A 222 4.09 -16.03 2.31
CA ASP A 222 2.89 -16.08 3.13
C ASP A 222 1.81 -15.07 2.68
N THR A 223 2.01 -14.36 1.59
CA THR A 223 0.98 -13.50 1.00
C THR A 223 0.27 -14.20 -0.14
N VAL A 224 -1.01 -13.90 -0.31
CA VAL A 224 -1.85 -14.40 -1.40
C VAL A 224 -2.61 -13.24 -2.03
N VAL A 225 -2.80 -13.28 -3.36
CA VAL A 225 -3.74 -12.38 -4.05
C VAL A 225 -5.08 -13.09 -4.16
N THR A 226 -6.10 -12.51 -3.58
CA THR A 226 -7.45 -13.09 -3.55
C THR A 226 -8.50 -12.09 -4.02
N ARG A 227 -9.58 -12.59 -4.63
CA ARG A 227 -10.81 -11.84 -4.97
C ARG A 227 -11.94 -12.12 -3.99
N SER A 228 -11.70 -12.95 -2.98
CA SER A 228 -12.78 -13.44 -2.09
C SER A 228 -13.17 -12.43 -1.01
N VAL A 229 -12.48 -11.29 -0.91
CA VAL A 229 -12.78 -10.24 0.08
C VAL A 229 -13.88 -9.31 -0.44
N ASP A 230 -13.69 -8.68 -1.59
CA ASP A 230 -14.57 -7.67 -2.18
C ASP A 230 -14.81 -7.81 -3.69
N GLY A 231 -14.21 -8.84 -4.31
CA GLY A 231 -14.34 -9.10 -5.75
C GLY A 231 -13.16 -8.60 -6.57
N ASP A 232 -12.41 -7.62 -6.10
CA ASP A 232 -11.20 -7.12 -6.75
C ASP A 232 -9.96 -7.86 -6.23
N PRO A 233 -8.92 -8.03 -7.08
CA PRO A 233 -7.69 -8.69 -6.64
C PRO A 233 -6.98 -7.83 -5.60
N GLN A 234 -6.73 -8.40 -4.42
CA GLN A 234 -5.96 -7.75 -3.38
C GLN A 234 -5.01 -8.72 -2.69
N ARG A 235 -3.82 -8.22 -2.34
CA ARG A 235 -2.81 -8.98 -1.64
C ARG A 235 -2.94 -8.81 -0.14
N VAL A 236 -3.01 -9.94 0.53
CA VAL A 236 -3.13 -10.04 2.00
C VAL A 236 -2.20 -11.14 2.52
N ILE A 237 -1.86 -11.11 3.80
CA ILE A 237 -1.25 -12.26 4.47
C ILE A 237 -2.27 -13.40 4.49
N ARG A 238 -1.84 -14.61 4.12
CA ARG A 238 -2.68 -15.81 4.17
C ARG A 238 -2.97 -16.18 5.61
N THR A 239 -4.24 -16.21 5.96
CA THR A 239 -4.73 -16.52 7.31
C THR A 239 -5.90 -17.51 7.22
N PRO A 240 -6.27 -18.19 8.32
CA PRO A 240 -7.48 -19.02 8.33
C PRO A 240 -8.76 -18.26 7.92
N VAL A 241 -8.79 -16.93 8.07
CA VAL A 241 -9.91 -16.09 7.58
C VAL A 241 -9.95 -16.11 6.06
N ILE A 242 -8.81 -15.91 5.39
CA ILE A 242 -8.70 -15.94 3.94
C ILE A 242 -9.04 -17.33 3.40
N ASP A 243 -8.51 -18.41 4.00
CA ASP A 243 -8.82 -19.77 3.57
C ASP A 243 -10.33 -20.08 3.68
N ARG A 244 -10.99 -19.56 4.73
CA ARG A 244 -12.46 -19.69 4.86
C ARG A 244 -13.22 -18.88 3.81
N LEU A 245 -12.73 -17.66 3.47
CA LEU A 245 -13.35 -16.82 2.45
C LEU A 245 -13.20 -17.45 1.05
N GLU A 246 -12.05 -18.04 0.75
CA GLU A 246 -11.81 -18.72 -0.53
C GLU A 246 -12.64 -19.99 -0.71
N ARG A 247 -12.83 -20.78 0.36
CA ARG A 247 -13.67 -22.00 0.34
C ARG A 247 -15.16 -21.70 0.41
N ALA A 248 -15.58 -20.48 0.80
CA ALA A 248 -17.00 -20.16 0.94
C ALA A 248 -17.71 -20.15 -0.43
N SER A 249 -18.84 -20.84 -0.53
CA SER A 249 -19.70 -20.79 -1.72
C SER A 249 -20.36 -19.41 -1.87
N ALA A 250 -20.84 -19.07 -3.10
CA ALA A 250 -21.57 -17.81 -3.35
C ALA A 250 -22.80 -17.66 -2.44
N VAL A 251 -23.47 -18.77 -2.10
CA VAL A 251 -24.66 -18.80 -1.24
C VAL A 251 -24.32 -18.41 0.21
N THR A 252 -23.16 -18.79 0.72
CA THR A 252 -22.76 -18.49 2.10
C THR A 252 -22.06 -17.12 2.24
N ARG A 253 -21.60 -16.52 1.14
CA ARG A 253 -20.97 -15.19 1.13
C ARG A 253 -22.00 -14.07 1.27
N PHE A 254 -23.17 -14.20 0.67
CA PHE A 254 -24.18 -13.14 0.62
C PHE A 254 -24.71 -12.69 1.99
N PRO A 255 -25.12 -13.55 2.93
CA PRO A 255 -25.60 -13.12 4.24
C PRO A 255 -24.54 -12.38 5.07
N ARG A 256 -23.26 -12.83 4.98
CA ARG A 256 -22.14 -12.17 5.68
C ARG A 256 -21.83 -10.80 5.09
N ALA A 257 -21.86 -10.68 3.77
CA ALA A 257 -21.66 -9.40 3.09
C ALA A 257 -22.75 -8.39 3.45
N LEU A 258 -24.00 -8.82 3.57
CA LEU A 258 -25.10 -7.97 4.02
C LEU A 258 -24.92 -7.49 5.47
N MET A 259 -24.48 -8.37 6.37
CA MET A 259 -24.19 -7.98 7.76
C MET A 259 -23.03 -6.98 7.82
N SER A 260 -22.01 -7.16 7.00
CA SER A 260 -20.88 -6.22 6.92
C SER A 260 -21.29 -4.86 6.35
N ALA A 261 -22.18 -4.83 5.36
CA ALA A 261 -22.74 -3.59 4.82
C ALA A 261 -23.56 -2.82 5.87
N LEU A 262 -24.38 -3.51 6.68
CA LEU A 262 -25.12 -2.92 7.77
C LEU A 262 -24.21 -2.40 8.89
N ALA A 263 -23.14 -3.11 9.22
CA ALA A 263 -22.14 -2.68 10.19
C ALA A 263 -21.32 -1.47 9.69
N PHE A 264 -20.94 -1.46 8.43
CA PHE A 264 -20.27 -0.32 7.79
C PHE A 264 -21.14 0.94 7.82
N ARG A 265 -22.42 0.81 7.50
CA ARG A 265 -23.43 1.87 7.63
C ARG A 265 -23.43 2.49 9.03
N LYS A 266 -23.48 1.66 10.08
CA LYS A 266 -23.49 2.13 11.48
C LYS A 266 -22.21 2.91 11.84
N LEU A 267 -21.07 2.55 11.23
CA LEU A 267 -19.78 3.20 11.44
C LEU A 267 -19.64 4.52 10.69
N THR A 268 -20.16 4.60 9.46
CA THR A 268 -20.02 5.78 8.58
C THR A 268 -21.16 6.78 8.73
N GLY A 269 -22.24 6.41 9.44
CA GLY A 269 -23.44 7.25 9.56
C GLY A 269 -24.26 7.36 8.25
N THR A 270 -23.95 6.55 7.22
CA THR A 270 -24.61 6.58 5.91
C THR A 270 -26.06 6.12 6.03
N SER A 271 -27.01 6.83 5.39
CA SER A 271 -28.42 6.43 5.40
C SER A 271 -28.66 5.16 4.55
N LEU A 272 -29.75 4.41 4.83
CA LEU A 272 -30.12 3.25 3.96
C LEU A 272 -30.43 3.66 2.53
N THR A 273 -31.00 4.84 2.34
CA THR A 273 -31.31 5.41 1.04
C THR A 273 -30.06 5.76 0.26
N ASP A 274 -29.04 6.27 0.93
CA ASP A 274 -27.75 6.57 0.31
C ASP A 274 -27.01 5.27 -0.06
N LEU A 275 -26.99 4.27 0.83
CA LEU A 275 -26.42 2.95 0.56
C LEU A 275 -27.07 2.28 -0.67
N VAL A 276 -28.40 2.35 -0.79
CA VAL A 276 -29.12 1.80 -1.95
C VAL A 276 -28.83 2.63 -3.20
N ARG A 277 -28.80 3.97 -3.10
CA ARG A 277 -28.48 4.86 -4.21
C ARG A 277 -27.04 4.66 -4.69
N GLU A 278 -26.09 4.57 -3.76
CA GLU A 278 -24.69 4.24 -4.03
C GLU A 278 -24.55 2.89 -4.69
N GLY A 279 -25.25 1.88 -4.15
CA GLY A 279 -25.30 0.55 -4.69
C GLY A 279 -25.81 0.54 -6.14
N LEU A 280 -26.87 1.27 -6.43
CA LEU A 280 -27.40 1.40 -7.78
C LEU A 280 -26.44 2.16 -8.72
N ALA A 281 -25.78 3.22 -8.23
CA ALA A 281 -24.79 3.99 -8.99
C ALA A 281 -23.55 3.14 -9.31
N MET A 282 -23.00 2.41 -8.33
CA MET A 282 -21.86 1.51 -8.52
C MET A 282 -22.21 0.33 -9.45
N ARG A 283 -23.43 -0.20 -9.34
CA ARG A 283 -23.91 -1.25 -10.23
C ARG A 283 -23.97 -0.77 -11.68
N LYS A 284 -24.46 0.46 -11.91
CA LYS A 284 -24.58 1.05 -13.24
C LYS A 284 -23.23 1.41 -13.86
N SER A 285 -22.26 1.88 -13.04
CA SER A 285 -20.94 2.31 -13.52
C SER A 285 -19.93 1.18 -13.72
N ARG A 286 -20.09 0.05 -13.01
CA ARG A 286 -19.13 -1.08 -13.02
C ARG A 286 -19.73 -2.41 -13.42
N GLU A 287 -21.02 -2.46 -13.83
CA GLU A 287 -21.75 -3.69 -14.16
C GLU A 287 -21.74 -4.75 -13.03
N LEU A 288 -21.71 -4.29 -11.77
CA LEU A 288 -21.59 -5.17 -10.61
C LEU A 288 -22.92 -5.86 -10.29
N THR A 289 -22.84 -7.11 -9.84
CA THR A 289 -23.99 -7.83 -9.24
C THR A 289 -24.25 -7.34 -7.82
N TRP A 290 -25.47 -7.55 -7.29
CA TRP A 290 -25.77 -7.23 -5.89
C TRP A 290 -24.85 -7.95 -4.88
N ALA A 291 -24.40 -9.15 -5.22
CA ALA A 291 -23.44 -9.90 -4.40
C ALA A 291 -22.07 -9.22 -4.37
N GLN A 292 -21.58 -8.73 -5.50
CA GLN A 292 -20.31 -7.99 -5.57
C GLN A 292 -20.38 -6.65 -4.83
N LEU A 293 -21.53 -5.98 -4.93
CA LEU A 293 -21.77 -4.73 -4.21
C LEU A 293 -21.75 -4.94 -2.67
N ALA A 294 -22.45 -5.99 -2.21
CA ALA A 294 -22.41 -6.35 -0.80
C ALA A 294 -21.00 -6.78 -0.35
N MET A 295 -20.23 -7.44 -1.22
CA MET A 295 -18.83 -7.80 -0.96
C MET A 295 -17.90 -6.59 -0.90
N ALA A 296 -18.13 -5.54 -1.70
CA ALA A 296 -17.31 -4.32 -1.67
C ALA A 296 -17.31 -3.62 -0.28
N ALA A 297 -18.39 -3.78 0.49
CA ALA A 297 -18.47 -3.29 1.87
C ALA A 297 -17.70 -4.16 2.89
N ASN A 298 -17.29 -5.37 2.51
CA ASN A 298 -16.57 -6.28 3.41
C ASN A 298 -15.13 -5.83 3.66
N ALA A 299 -14.40 -5.38 2.63
CA ALA A 299 -12.99 -5.05 2.76
C ALA A 299 -12.69 -3.99 3.83
N PRO A 300 -13.40 -2.84 3.88
CA PRO A 300 -13.20 -1.85 4.93
C PRO A 300 -13.46 -2.40 6.33
N MET A 301 -14.49 -3.24 6.50
CA MET A 301 -14.87 -3.80 7.82
C MET A 301 -13.90 -4.86 8.31
N LEU A 302 -13.48 -5.78 7.41
CA LEU A 302 -12.50 -6.81 7.74
C LEU A 302 -11.12 -6.20 8.02
N THR A 303 -10.76 -5.15 7.28
CA THR A 303 -9.52 -4.41 7.54
C THR A 303 -9.60 -3.66 8.87
N LYS A 304 -10.72 -3.02 9.19
CA LYS A 304 -10.92 -2.36 10.48
C LYS A 304 -10.80 -3.34 11.64
N ALA A 305 -11.43 -4.51 11.52
CA ALA A 305 -11.40 -5.53 12.56
C ALA A 305 -9.96 -5.92 12.96
N SER A 306 -9.04 -6.01 12.00
CA SER A 306 -7.64 -6.26 12.29
C SER A 306 -6.86 -5.00 12.65
N MET A 307 -6.86 -3.97 11.78
CA MET A 307 -5.97 -2.81 11.88
C MET A 307 -6.31 -1.85 13.02
N VAL A 308 -7.56 -1.82 13.47
CA VAL A 308 -8.04 -0.93 14.53
C VAL A 308 -8.43 -1.73 15.77
N ASP A 309 -9.26 -2.77 15.59
CA ASP A 309 -9.83 -3.52 16.71
C ASP A 309 -8.91 -4.66 17.18
N GLY A 310 -7.80 -4.92 16.49
CA GLY A 310 -6.82 -5.97 16.84
C GLY A 310 -7.29 -7.41 16.65
N ARG A 311 -8.46 -7.60 16.02
CA ARG A 311 -9.16 -8.89 15.87
C ARG A 311 -8.73 -9.64 14.61
N GLN A 312 -7.55 -10.23 14.64
CA GLN A 312 -6.98 -10.95 13.49
C GLN A 312 -7.76 -12.21 13.11
N GLU A 313 -8.47 -12.81 14.05
CA GLU A 313 -9.28 -14.03 13.85
C GLU A 313 -10.50 -13.83 12.94
N VAL A 314 -10.90 -12.57 12.74
CA VAL A 314 -12.03 -12.18 11.88
C VAL A 314 -11.66 -11.17 10.81
N GLY A 315 -10.52 -10.50 10.93
CA GLY A 315 -10.05 -9.46 10.01
C GLY A 315 -9.10 -9.97 8.93
N ILE A 316 -8.79 -9.12 7.99
CA ILE A 316 -7.78 -9.37 6.96
C ILE A 316 -6.54 -8.51 7.22
N LEU A 317 -5.39 -8.95 6.73
CA LEU A 317 -4.09 -8.30 6.90
C LEU A 317 -3.53 -7.88 5.52
N PRO A 318 -3.95 -6.72 4.95
CA PRO A 318 -3.44 -6.24 3.67
C PRO A 318 -1.94 -5.97 3.76
N ALA A 319 -1.12 -6.71 3.01
CA ALA A 319 0.34 -6.63 3.07
C ALA A 319 0.95 -6.79 1.68
N GLY A 320 1.95 -5.98 1.35
CA GLY A 320 2.82 -6.22 0.22
C GLY A 320 3.70 -7.45 0.48
N GLN A 321 4.15 -8.10 -0.59
CA GLN A 321 4.99 -9.29 -0.51
C GLN A 321 6.31 -9.02 0.25
N VAL A 322 6.76 -7.78 0.23
CA VAL A 322 7.93 -7.29 0.96
C VAL A 322 7.85 -7.51 2.49
N VAL A 323 6.67 -7.81 3.03
CA VAL A 323 6.48 -8.09 4.46
C VAL A 323 7.47 -9.14 4.99
N GLY A 324 7.81 -10.15 4.18
CA GLY A 324 8.76 -11.18 4.54
C GLY A 324 10.23 -10.75 4.61
N LEU A 325 10.53 -9.49 4.33
CA LEU A 325 11.86 -8.87 4.46
C LEU A 325 11.94 -7.87 5.61
N ILE A 326 10.88 -7.74 6.40
CA ILE A 326 10.78 -6.76 7.49
C ILE A 326 10.69 -7.53 8.79
N ASP A 327 11.67 -7.39 9.65
CA ASP A 327 11.85 -8.13 10.92
C ASP A 327 11.88 -7.21 12.16
N GLU A 328 11.78 -5.89 11.97
CA GLU A 328 11.89 -4.89 13.03
C GLU A 328 10.82 -3.79 12.97
N LEU A 329 10.64 -3.09 14.09
CA LEU A 329 9.74 -1.93 14.25
C LEU A 329 10.53 -0.66 14.58
N PRO A 330 11.26 -0.06 13.62
CA PRO A 330 12.00 1.19 13.83
C PRO A 330 11.04 2.39 13.89
N THR A 331 11.59 3.57 14.18
CA THR A 331 10.89 4.83 13.93
C THR A 331 10.83 5.12 12.43
N VAL A 332 9.90 5.96 12.02
CA VAL A 332 9.82 6.44 10.62
C VAL A 332 11.14 7.11 10.21
N ARG A 333 11.75 7.88 11.09
CA ARG A 333 13.04 8.53 10.84
C ARG A 333 14.13 7.51 10.58
N ASP A 334 14.25 6.48 11.42
CA ASP A 334 15.24 5.41 11.23
C ASP A 334 15.07 4.71 9.89
N VAL A 335 13.80 4.47 9.46
CA VAL A 335 13.49 3.89 8.15
C VAL A 335 14.03 4.75 7.02
N LEU A 336 13.71 6.04 7.02
CA LEU A 336 14.10 6.95 5.95
C LEU A 336 15.62 7.12 5.89
N GLU A 337 16.27 7.37 7.01
CA GLU A 337 17.72 7.53 7.10
C GLU A 337 18.48 6.25 6.71
N SER A 338 17.97 5.08 7.12
CA SER A 338 18.55 3.80 6.73
C SER A 338 18.45 3.54 5.23
N ILE A 339 17.28 3.82 4.62
CA ILE A 339 17.09 3.69 3.17
C ILE A 339 18.03 4.62 2.41
N MET A 340 18.14 5.87 2.82
CA MET A 340 19.01 6.84 2.15
C MET A 340 20.48 6.44 2.25
N ARG A 341 20.96 6.08 3.42
CA ARG A 341 22.33 5.60 3.64
C ARG A 341 22.63 4.35 2.77
N GLU A 342 21.75 3.33 2.78
CA GLU A 342 21.95 2.14 1.96
C GLU A 342 21.91 2.46 0.46
N ALA A 343 21.10 3.44 0.04
CA ALA A 343 21.05 3.88 -1.35
C ALA A 343 22.37 4.53 -1.78
N GLU A 344 22.94 5.42 -0.96
CA GLU A 344 24.25 6.05 -1.20
C GLU A 344 25.37 5.00 -1.25
N GLU A 345 25.40 4.05 -0.33
CA GLU A 345 26.37 2.93 -0.32
C GLU A 345 26.24 2.08 -1.58
N THR A 346 24.99 1.80 -2.01
CA THR A 346 24.72 1.02 -3.21
C THR A 346 25.19 1.74 -4.47
N LEU A 347 24.93 3.02 -4.61
CA LEU A 347 25.42 3.84 -5.72
C LEU A 347 26.94 3.93 -5.73
N GLY A 348 27.56 4.13 -4.58
CA GLY A 348 29.01 4.14 -4.43
C GLY A 348 29.66 2.84 -4.93
N ARG A 349 29.09 1.70 -4.57
CA ARG A 349 29.55 0.38 -5.03
C ARG A 349 29.37 0.19 -6.55
N LEU A 350 28.22 0.60 -7.10
CA LEU A 350 27.95 0.48 -8.56
C LEU A 350 28.80 1.41 -9.39
N SER A 351 29.22 2.57 -8.88
CA SER A 351 30.10 3.51 -9.58
C SER A 351 31.59 3.15 -9.50
N GLY A 352 31.94 1.97 -8.95
CA GLY A 352 33.34 1.52 -8.83
C GLY A 352 34.12 2.17 -7.67
N GLY A 353 33.44 2.88 -6.79
CA GLY A 353 34.03 3.39 -5.53
C GLY A 353 34.22 2.23 -4.55
N SER A 354 35.44 1.69 -4.44
CA SER A 354 35.83 0.73 -3.40
C SER A 354 35.66 1.41 -2.04
N THR A 355 34.58 1.09 -1.32
CA THR A 355 34.50 1.37 0.11
C THR A 355 35.22 0.22 0.81
N SER A 356 36.16 0.56 1.71
CA SER A 356 36.96 -0.37 2.53
C SER A 356 36.15 -1.32 3.43
N ALA A 357 34.82 -1.33 3.31
CA ALA A 357 33.89 -2.20 4.01
C ALA A 357 33.71 -3.59 3.35
N ASP A 358 34.08 -3.75 2.08
CA ASP A 358 33.90 -5.03 1.36
C ASP A 358 34.97 -6.09 1.74
N ALA A 359 36.07 -5.70 2.33
CA ALA A 359 37.13 -6.63 2.77
C ALA A 359 36.76 -7.44 4.03
N GLY A 360 35.77 -6.99 4.81
CA GLY A 360 35.34 -7.65 6.06
C GLY A 360 34.21 -8.68 5.89
N ARG A 361 33.38 -8.55 4.86
CA ARG A 361 32.21 -9.44 4.68
C ARG A 361 32.49 -10.72 3.91
N SER A 362 33.55 -10.76 3.12
CA SER A 362 33.96 -12.00 2.39
C SER A 362 34.59 -13.06 3.31
N GLY A 363 35.00 -12.73 4.52
CA GLY A 363 35.60 -13.65 5.48
C GLY A 363 34.64 -14.34 6.45
N GLU A 364 33.51 -13.74 6.75
CA GLU A 364 32.60 -14.22 7.82
C GLU A 364 31.36 -14.96 7.29
N GLN A 365 30.93 -14.74 6.05
CA GLN A 365 29.85 -15.49 5.42
C GLN A 365 30.24 -16.84 4.81
N ALA A 366 31.54 -17.15 4.75
CA ALA A 366 32.02 -18.43 4.20
C ALA A 366 32.01 -19.60 5.21
N ARG A 367 31.49 -19.43 6.42
CA ARG A 367 31.45 -20.48 7.45
C ARG A 367 30.07 -20.82 8.03
N ALA A 368 28.99 -20.55 7.34
CA ALA A 368 27.68 -21.11 7.67
C ALA A 368 27.50 -22.39 6.83
N ASP A 369 27.74 -23.54 7.45
CA ASP A 369 27.59 -24.89 6.88
C ASP A 369 26.17 -25.09 6.32
N PRO A 370 25.98 -25.37 5.02
CA PRO A 370 24.67 -25.60 4.40
C PRO A 370 24.02 -26.91 4.88
N SER A 371 24.77 -27.84 5.53
CA SER A 371 24.28 -29.16 5.86
C SER A 371 23.25 -29.23 6.99
N ARG A 372 23.03 -28.15 7.74
CA ARG A 372 22.04 -28.10 8.84
C ARG A 372 20.61 -27.68 8.44
N ARG A 373 20.34 -27.41 7.17
CA ARG A 373 19.00 -27.03 6.71
C ARG A 373 18.15 -28.13 6.11
N ASP A 374 18.75 -29.29 5.79
CA ASP A 374 18.06 -30.37 5.09
C ASP A 374 17.48 -31.47 6.01
N GLU A 375 17.81 -31.50 7.31
CA GLU A 375 17.29 -32.53 8.23
C GLU A 375 15.87 -32.27 8.77
N ALA A 376 15.27 -31.10 8.54
CA ALA A 376 13.93 -30.75 9.05
C ALA A 376 12.77 -31.03 8.09
N VAL A 377 13.02 -31.53 6.86
CA VAL A 377 11.98 -31.70 5.83
C VAL A 377 11.65 -33.17 5.52
N GLN A 378 12.36 -34.14 6.11
CA GLN A 378 12.20 -35.55 5.74
C GLN A 378 11.37 -36.43 6.69
N THR A 379 10.49 -35.90 7.50
CA THR A 379 9.52 -36.73 8.25
C THR A 379 8.13 -36.18 8.14
N GLN A 380 7.39 -36.55 7.08
CA GLN A 380 5.95 -36.79 7.06
C GLN A 380 5.42 -36.99 5.63
N THR A 381 5.69 -38.17 5.05
CA THR A 381 4.83 -38.68 3.97
C THR A 381 4.01 -39.85 4.56
N PRO A 382 2.67 -39.80 4.56
CA PRO A 382 1.87 -40.96 4.90
C PRO A 382 1.92 -41.98 3.74
N SER A 383 2.32 -43.21 4.05
CA SER A 383 2.23 -44.37 3.17
C SER A 383 0.80 -44.61 2.72
N VAL A 384 0.54 -44.48 1.43
CA VAL A 384 -0.70 -44.94 0.80
C VAL A 384 -0.50 -46.43 0.45
N ALA A 385 -1.13 -47.33 1.22
CA ALA A 385 -1.22 -48.75 0.92
C ALA A 385 -2.01 -48.95 -0.40
N ARG A 386 -1.40 -49.69 -1.33
CA ARG A 386 -2.09 -50.20 -2.54
C ARG A 386 -2.94 -51.43 -2.15
N PRO A 387 -4.20 -51.54 -2.60
CA PRO A 387 -4.93 -52.79 -2.46
C PRO A 387 -4.44 -53.80 -3.51
N GLY A 388 -4.19 -55.02 -3.07
CA GLY A 388 -3.83 -56.15 -3.90
C GLY A 388 -5.01 -56.69 -4.73
N PRO A 389 -4.75 -57.48 -5.78
CA PRO A 389 -5.80 -58.01 -6.66
C PRO A 389 -6.63 -59.07 -5.96
N GLN A 390 -7.95 -58.99 -6.07
CA GLN A 390 -8.87 -60.05 -5.76
C GLN A 390 -9.06 -60.92 -7.02
N GLU A 391 -8.64 -62.19 -6.90
CA GLU A 391 -9.10 -63.28 -7.74
C GLU A 391 -10.43 -63.80 -7.21
N GLY A 392 -11.38 -64.12 -8.09
CA GLY A 392 -12.62 -64.82 -7.83
C GLY A 392 -13.80 -64.22 -8.59
#